data_78f54614c922fc7f969a216ab71576cf
#
_entry.id   78f54614c922fc7f969a216ab71576cf
#
_cell.length_a   1.000
_cell.length_b   1.000
_cell.length_c   1.000
_cell.angle_alpha   90.00
_cell.angle_beta   90.00
_cell.angle_gamma   90.00
#
_symmetry.space_group_name_H-M   'P 1'
#
loop_
_entity.id
_entity.type
_entity.pdbx_description
1 polymer ?
#
loop_
_entity_poly.entity_id
_entity_poly.type
_entity_poly.pdbx_seq_one_letter_code
_entity_poly.pdbx_strand_id
1 'polypeptide(L)'
;MKIFILYFFVILTNFWGILFTNGCYCGRMSEEEKYCNSDWVAHVKSLRRGEVRDKEGKDNKTCNQNNKIDCIYSATNSAACGVELKDSQEYLLFGRYGDDGKRKISSCGYNREWNEVSEKLKKLLKDGDMDKYC
;
A
#
# COMPACT_ATOMS: atom_id res chain seq x y z
N MET A 1 -25.62 -4.96 -45.30
CA MET A 1 -24.68 -5.95 -44.71
C MET A 1 -23.37 -5.33 -44.21
N LYS A 2 -22.68 -4.48 -44.99
CA LYS A 2 -21.40 -3.87 -44.59
C LYS A 2 -21.49 -2.96 -43.35
N ILE A 3 -22.61 -2.24 -43.16
CA ILE A 3 -22.82 -1.32 -42.02
C ILE A 3 -22.98 -2.09 -40.70
N PHE A 4 -23.66 -3.26 -40.71
CA PHE A 4 -23.81 -4.10 -39.51
C PHE A 4 -22.48 -4.69 -39.04
N ILE A 5 -21.58 -5.02 -39.97
CA ILE A 5 -20.26 -5.54 -39.65
C ILE A 5 -19.41 -4.46 -38.98
N LEU A 6 -19.47 -3.22 -39.49
CA LEU A 6 -18.79 -2.08 -38.88
C LEU A 6 -19.27 -1.78 -37.44
N TYR A 7 -20.60 -1.79 -37.22
CA TYR A 7 -21.19 -1.62 -35.89
C TYR A 7 -20.75 -2.71 -34.90
N PHE A 8 -20.71 -3.95 -35.38
CA PHE A 8 -20.29 -5.09 -34.56
C PHE A 8 -18.82 -4.99 -34.16
N PHE A 9 -17.94 -4.56 -35.08
CA PHE A 9 -16.53 -4.31 -34.76
C PHE A 9 -16.33 -3.15 -33.76
N VAL A 10 -17.09 -2.06 -33.90
CA VAL A 10 -17.01 -0.91 -32.97
C VAL A 10 -17.49 -1.32 -31.55
N ILE A 11 -18.53 -2.14 -31.46
CA ILE A 11 -19.01 -2.66 -30.15
C ILE A 11 -17.96 -3.60 -29.54
N LEU A 12 -17.36 -4.51 -30.30
CA LEU A 12 -16.32 -5.43 -29.82
C LEU A 12 -15.07 -4.70 -29.34
N THR A 13 -14.63 -3.66 -30.05
CA THR A 13 -13.44 -2.89 -29.64
C THR A 13 -13.69 -2.07 -28.36
N ASN A 14 -14.89 -1.53 -28.18
CA ASN A 14 -15.27 -0.86 -26.94
C ASN A 14 -15.42 -1.84 -25.77
N PHE A 15 -15.93 -3.06 -26.02
CA PHE A 15 -16.09 -4.06 -24.97
C PHE A 15 -14.74 -4.62 -24.48
N TRP A 16 -13.76 -4.78 -25.38
CA TRP A 16 -12.41 -5.22 -25.00
C TRP A 16 -11.61 -4.16 -24.22
N GLY A 17 -11.84 -2.87 -24.48
CA GLY A 17 -11.18 -1.78 -23.74
C GLY A 17 -11.59 -1.72 -22.27
N ILE A 18 -12.75 -2.23 -21.88
CA ILE A 18 -13.27 -2.21 -20.51
C ILE A 18 -12.69 -3.35 -19.65
N LEU A 19 -12.15 -4.42 -20.27
CA LEU A 19 -11.70 -5.63 -19.55
C LEU A 19 -10.30 -5.54 -18.94
N PHE A 20 -9.56 -4.43 -19.13
CA PHE A 20 -8.18 -4.27 -18.66
C PHE A 20 -7.99 -3.08 -17.71
N THR A 21 -8.97 -2.72 -16.92
CA THR A 21 -8.72 -1.84 -15.77
C THR A 21 -8.05 -2.66 -14.65
N ASN A 22 -6.73 -2.84 -14.75
CA ASN A 22 -5.92 -3.35 -13.65
C ASN A 22 -5.88 -2.28 -12.55
N GLY A 23 -6.97 -2.15 -11.81
CA GLY A 23 -7.02 -1.36 -10.59
C GLY A 23 -6.44 -2.17 -9.41
N CYS A 24 -5.96 -1.47 -8.41
CA CYS A 24 -5.58 -2.09 -7.15
C CYS A 24 -6.80 -2.80 -6.52
N TYR A 25 -6.72 -4.10 -6.36
CA TYR A 25 -7.72 -4.91 -5.67
C TYR A 25 -7.12 -5.56 -4.44
N CYS A 26 -7.69 -5.26 -3.27
CA CYS A 26 -7.29 -5.88 -2.01
C CYS A 26 -8.36 -6.87 -1.56
N GLY A 27 -7.96 -8.11 -1.30
CA GLY A 27 -8.81 -9.07 -0.59
C GLY A 27 -9.21 -8.54 0.79
N ARG A 28 -10.37 -8.97 1.30
CA ARG A 28 -10.74 -8.67 2.69
C ARG A 28 -9.86 -9.49 3.61
N MET A 29 -9.06 -8.83 4.44
CA MET A 29 -8.19 -9.44 5.45
C MET A 29 -8.46 -8.78 6.79
N SER A 30 -8.47 -9.58 7.86
CA SER A 30 -8.51 -9.08 9.23
C SER A 30 -7.21 -8.34 9.60
N GLU A 31 -7.19 -7.65 10.75
CA GLU A 31 -5.98 -6.98 11.23
C GLU A 31 -4.88 -8.00 11.56
N GLU A 32 -5.26 -9.15 12.11
CA GLU A 32 -4.37 -10.25 12.42
C GLU A 32 -3.77 -10.86 11.14
N GLU A 33 -4.59 -11.13 10.13
CA GLU A 33 -4.11 -11.64 8.84
C GLU A 33 -3.15 -10.65 8.16
N LYS A 34 -3.42 -9.35 8.25
CA LYS A 34 -2.51 -8.33 7.72
C LYS A 34 -1.19 -8.30 8.47
N TYR A 35 -1.22 -8.50 9.80
CA TYR A 35 -0.02 -8.61 10.62
C TYR A 35 0.81 -9.83 10.20
N CYS A 36 0.21 -11.01 10.16
CA CYS A 36 0.88 -12.26 9.79
C CYS A 36 1.44 -12.26 8.35
N ASN A 37 0.85 -11.49 7.46
CA ASN A 37 1.30 -11.32 6.08
C ASN A 37 2.31 -10.18 5.89
N SER A 38 2.73 -9.50 6.96
CA SER A 38 3.71 -8.42 6.89
C SER A 38 5.11 -8.90 7.30
N ASP A 39 6.15 -8.34 6.71
CA ASP A 39 7.55 -8.64 7.06
C ASP A 39 8.04 -7.70 8.17
N TRP A 40 7.36 -6.58 8.37
CA TRP A 40 7.69 -5.61 9.41
C TRP A 40 6.46 -4.80 9.84
N VAL A 41 6.48 -4.39 11.10
CA VAL A 41 5.49 -3.50 11.71
C VAL A 41 6.21 -2.34 12.36
N ALA A 42 5.71 -1.13 12.20
CA ALA A 42 6.32 0.05 12.80
C ALA A 42 5.29 1.13 13.15
N HIS A 43 5.48 1.75 14.32
CA HIS A 43 4.90 3.04 14.65
C HIS A 43 5.87 4.12 14.18
N VAL A 44 5.46 4.95 13.26
CA VAL A 44 6.31 5.94 12.58
C VAL A 44 5.65 7.31 12.57
N LYS A 45 6.48 8.36 12.58
CA LYS A 45 6.05 9.72 12.27
C LYS A 45 6.52 10.08 10.86
N SER A 46 5.56 10.40 9.99
CA SER A 46 5.85 10.90 8.65
C SER A 46 6.36 12.34 8.74
N LEU A 47 7.59 12.60 8.33
CA LEU A 47 8.17 13.95 8.39
C LEU A 47 8.11 14.68 7.07
N ARG A 48 8.41 13.98 5.95
CA ARG A 48 8.42 14.58 4.61
C ARG A 48 8.25 13.52 3.54
N ARG A 49 7.43 13.82 2.57
CA ARG A 49 7.28 13.04 1.34
C ARG A 49 8.25 13.51 0.26
N GLY A 50 8.60 12.60 -0.63
CA GLY A 50 9.32 12.89 -1.86
C GLY A 50 9.05 11.81 -2.88
N GLU A 51 9.07 12.16 -4.16
CA GLU A 51 9.00 11.18 -5.24
C GLU A 51 10.42 10.73 -5.59
N VAL A 52 10.60 9.44 -5.74
CA VAL A 52 11.86 8.82 -6.18
C VAL A 52 11.58 8.00 -7.42
N ARG A 53 12.47 8.07 -8.41
CA ARG A 53 12.44 7.19 -9.57
C ARG A 53 13.46 6.09 -9.35
N ASP A 54 13.03 4.86 -9.37
CA ASP A 54 13.93 3.69 -9.40
C ASP A 54 13.75 2.90 -10.71
N LYS A 55 14.43 1.74 -10.79
CA LYS A 55 14.40 0.91 -12.00
C LYS A 55 13.03 0.30 -12.30
N GLU A 56 12.16 0.20 -11.30
CA GLU A 56 10.83 -0.40 -11.38
C GLU A 56 9.73 0.63 -11.62
N GLY A 57 10.06 1.92 -11.54
CA GLY A 57 9.10 3.00 -11.76
C GLY A 57 9.24 4.16 -10.77
N LYS A 58 8.15 4.86 -10.53
CA LYS A 58 8.09 6.04 -9.67
C LYS A 58 7.45 5.67 -8.34
N ASP A 59 8.19 5.76 -7.26
CA ASP A 59 7.72 5.50 -5.90
C ASP A 59 7.59 6.78 -5.07
N ASN A 60 6.61 6.83 -4.18
CA ASN A 60 6.56 7.79 -3.09
C ASN A 60 7.48 7.34 -1.96
N LYS A 61 8.33 8.24 -1.49
CA LYS A 61 9.26 8.01 -0.39
C LYS A 61 8.87 8.87 0.80
N THR A 62 8.68 8.23 1.94
CA THR A 62 8.51 8.91 3.24
C THR A 62 9.66 8.54 4.16
N CYS A 63 10.36 9.53 4.70
CA CYS A 63 11.51 9.31 5.57
C CYS A 63 11.23 9.78 6.99
N ASN A 64 11.72 9.01 7.98
CA ASN A 64 11.74 9.37 9.39
C ASN A 64 13.16 9.78 9.81
N GLN A 65 13.29 10.81 10.65
CA GLN A 65 14.56 11.46 10.96
C GLN A 65 15.00 11.19 12.41
N ASN A 66 15.16 9.91 12.78
CA ASN A 66 15.80 9.55 14.04
C ASN A 66 17.19 8.95 13.76
N ASN A 67 18.22 9.79 13.60
CA ASN A 67 19.66 9.46 13.46
C ASN A 67 20.06 8.41 12.37
N LYS A 68 19.13 7.71 11.78
CA LYS A 68 19.25 6.99 10.52
C LYS A 68 18.04 7.38 9.68
N ILE A 69 18.27 7.86 8.48
CA ILE A 69 17.21 8.14 7.51
C ILE A 69 16.58 6.80 7.14
N ASP A 70 15.51 6.44 7.82
CA ASP A 70 14.74 5.25 7.54
C ASP A 70 13.58 5.65 6.64
N CYS A 71 13.58 5.16 5.42
CA CYS A 71 12.61 5.53 4.41
C CYS A 71 11.66 4.38 4.11
N ILE A 72 10.40 4.74 3.92
CA ILE A 72 9.34 3.82 3.54
C ILE A 72 8.87 4.22 2.14
N TYR A 73 8.67 3.26 1.29
CA TYR A 73 8.33 3.44 -0.12
C TYR A 73 6.90 2.95 -0.38
N SER A 74 6.23 3.59 -1.33
CA SER A 74 4.91 3.18 -1.81
C SER A 74 4.78 3.58 -3.28
N ALA A 75 3.96 2.86 -4.04
CA ALA A 75 3.65 3.27 -5.41
C ALA A 75 3.04 4.69 -5.45
N THR A 76 3.26 5.43 -6.53
CA THR A 76 2.79 6.82 -6.66
C THR A 76 1.33 6.95 -7.02
N ASN A 77 0.69 5.89 -7.49
CA ASN A 77 -0.70 5.93 -7.93
C ASN A 77 -1.57 4.87 -7.24
N SER A 78 -2.86 5.16 -7.12
CA SER A 78 -3.84 4.28 -6.48
C SER A 78 -4.09 2.99 -7.27
N ALA A 79 -3.92 3.00 -8.59
CA ALA A 79 -4.09 1.79 -9.42
C ALA A 79 -2.99 0.75 -9.13
N ALA A 80 -1.80 1.20 -8.72
CA ALA A 80 -0.70 0.35 -8.25
C ALA A 80 -0.71 0.12 -6.73
N CYS A 81 -1.84 0.29 -6.06
CA CYS A 81 -1.98 0.18 -4.61
C CYS A 81 -1.11 1.16 -3.81
N GLY A 82 -0.86 2.35 -4.34
CA GLY A 82 -0.10 3.38 -3.66
C GLY A 82 -0.80 3.93 -2.42
N VAL A 83 0.00 4.36 -1.45
CA VAL A 83 -0.45 5.00 -0.20
C VAL A 83 0.22 6.37 -0.09
N GLU A 84 -0.58 7.38 0.22
CA GLU A 84 -0.09 8.70 0.60
C GLU A 84 -0.21 8.88 2.11
N LEU A 85 0.92 9.12 2.77
CA LEU A 85 0.96 9.49 4.18
C LEU A 85 0.98 11.02 4.28
N LYS A 86 0.18 11.60 5.18
CA LYS A 86 0.22 13.04 5.46
C LYS A 86 1.48 13.40 6.23
N ASP A 87 2.05 14.55 5.94
CA ASP A 87 3.23 15.04 6.64
C ASP A 87 2.91 15.36 8.12
N SER A 88 3.89 15.14 9.00
CA SER A 88 3.81 15.37 10.44
C SER A 88 2.80 14.52 11.22
N GLN A 89 2.22 13.52 10.59
CA GLN A 89 1.29 12.57 11.22
C GLN A 89 2.01 11.30 11.69
N GLU A 90 1.47 10.68 12.73
CA GLU A 90 1.92 9.39 13.24
C GLU A 90 1.04 8.28 12.70
N TYR A 91 1.66 7.17 12.31
CA TYR A 91 1.01 6.01 11.71
C TYR A 91 1.47 4.71 12.34
N LEU A 92 0.56 3.75 12.42
CA LEU A 92 0.90 2.34 12.53
C LEU A 92 0.86 1.73 11.13
N LEU A 93 1.99 1.18 10.70
CA LEU A 93 2.17 0.61 9.36
C LEU A 93 2.59 -0.85 9.46
N PHE A 94 1.94 -1.70 8.66
CA PHE A 94 2.35 -3.07 8.40
C PHE A 94 2.81 -3.14 6.94
N GLY A 95 4.05 -3.54 6.70
CA GLY A 95 4.64 -3.50 5.37
C GLY A 95 5.48 -4.72 5.03
N ARG A 96 6.01 -4.72 3.83
CA ARG A 96 6.86 -5.78 3.29
C ARG A 96 8.18 -5.23 2.79
N TYR A 97 9.18 -6.11 2.69
CA TYR A 97 10.39 -5.77 1.95
C TYR A 97 10.18 -6.03 0.46
N GLY A 98 10.59 -5.09 -0.38
CA GLY A 98 10.71 -5.33 -1.81
C GLY A 98 11.95 -6.16 -2.13
N ASP A 99 12.06 -6.63 -3.38
CA ASP A 99 13.22 -7.39 -3.86
C ASP A 99 14.54 -6.60 -3.75
N ASP A 100 14.42 -5.27 -3.70
CA ASP A 100 15.51 -4.32 -3.48
C ASP A 100 15.86 -4.09 -1.99
N GLY A 101 15.24 -4.85 -1.08
CA GLY A 101 15.41 -4.74 0.37
C GLY A 101 14.79 -3.48 1.00
N LYS A 102 14.10 -2.65 0.22
CA LYS A 102 13.44 -1.44 0.73
C LYS A 102 12.15 -1.80 1.47
N ARG A 103 11.84 -1.06 2.53
CA ARG A 103 10.54 -1.14 3.21
C ARG A 103 9.45 -0.56 2.33
N LYS A 104 8.49 -1.38 1.94
CA LYS A 104 7.35 -0.97 1.10
C LYS A 104 6.03 -1.12 1.84
N ILE A 105 5.11 -0.19 1.59
CA ILE A 105 3.71 -0.24 2.02
C ILE A 105 2.79 -0.15 0.81
N SER A 106 1.60 -0.70 0.96
CA SER A 106 0.53 -0.63 -0.05
C SER A 106 -0.81 -0.39 0.61
N SER A 107 -1.79 0.07 -0.15
CA SER A 107 -3.17 0.26 0.34
C SER A 107 -3.83 -1.04 0.82
N CYS A 108 -3.30 -2.20 0.43
CA CYS A 108 -3.75 -3.51 0.91
C CYS A 108 -3.17 -3.90 2.29
N GLY A 109 -2.13 -3.21 2.75
CA GLY A 109 -1.56 -3.39 4.08
C GLY A 109 -2.39 -2.72 5.18
N TYR A 110 -1.80 -2.59 6.37
CA TYR A 110 -2.37 -1.82 7.46
C TYR A 110 -1.68 -0.46 7.52
N ASN A 111 -2.45 0.60 7.25
CA ASN A 111 -1.93 1.98 7.22
C ASN A 111 -2.96 2.86 7.94
N ARG A 112 -2.82 2.99 9.26
CA ARG A 112 -3.74 3.77 10.09
C ARG A 112 -3.02 4.89 10.81
N GLU A 113 -3.67 6.06 10.90
CA GLU A 113 -3.21 7.11 11.79
C GLU A 113 -3.20 6.59 13.23
N TRP A 114 -2.16 6.90 13.99
CA TRP A 114 -1.94 6.32 15.33
C TRP A 114 -3.11 6.57 16.29
N ASN A 115 -3.77 7.71 16.17
CA ASN A 115 -4.95 8.08 16.95
C ASN A 115 -6.20 7.23 16.60
N GLU A 116 -6.25 6.64 15.41
CA GLU A 116 -7.35 5.76 14.96
C GLU A 116 -7.10 4.28 15.28
N VAL A 117 -5.90 3.93 15.71
CA VAL A 117 -5.55 2.55 16.09
C VAL A 117 -6.21 2.22 17.42
N SER A 118 -6.91 1.07 17.49
CA SER A 118 -7.56 0.65 18.72
C SER A 118 -6.56 0.37 19.85
N GLU A 119 -6.92 0.70 21.08
CA GLU A 119 -6.08 0.44 22.25
C GLU A 119 -5.83 -1.06 22.44
N LYS A 120 -6.77 -1.90 22.03
CA LYS A 120 -6.59 -3.36 22.01
C LYS A 120 -5.41 -3.74 21.13
N LEU A 121 -5.35 -3.24 19.89
CA LEU A 121 -4.28 -3.57 18.95
C LEU A 121 -2.93 -3.01 19.44
N LYS A 122 -2.90 -1.78 19.95
CA LYS A 122 -1.70 -1.19 20.54
C LYS A 122 -1.14 -2.04 21.68
N LYS A 123 -2.00 -2.55 22.55
CA LYS A 123 -1.63 -3.43 23.65
C LYS A 123 -1.08 -4.76 23.14
N LEU A 124 -1.78 -5.42 22.21
CA LEU A 124 -1.34 -6.70 21.62
C LEU A 124 0.05 -6.59 20.97
N LEU A 125 0.31 -5.48 20.25
CA LEU A 125 1.61 -5.23 19.63
C LEU A 125 2.70 -4.97 20.67
N LYS A 126 2.39 -4.21 21.73
CA LYS A 126 3.34 -3.91 22.80
C LYS A 126 3.73 -5.15 23.62
N ASP A 127 2.75 -6.03 23.87
CA ASP A 127 2.93 -7.23 24.67
C ASP A 127 3.51 -8.40 23.83
N GLY A 128 3.62 -8.24 22.51
CA GLY A 128 4.09 -9.29 21.59
C GLY A 128 3.05 -10.40 21.35
N ASP A 129 1.80 -10.17 21.72
CA ASP A 129 0.74 -11.16 21.66
C ASP A 129 0.15 -11.35 20.24
N MET A 130 0.50 -10.48 19.30
CA MET A 130 0.05 -10.60 17.91
C MET A 130 0.60 -11.85 17.21
N ASP A 131 1.79 -12.31 17.59
CA ASP A 131 2.40 -13.53 17.02
C ASP A 131 1.60 -14.79 17.30
N LYS A 132 0.73 -14.79 18.31
CA LYS A 132 -0.16 -15.91 18.64
C LYS A 132 -1.26 -16.15 17.59
N TYR A 133 -1.53 -15.15 16.75
CA TYR A 133 -2.53 -15.24 15.68
C TYR A 133 -1.95 -15.74 14.36
N CYS A 134 -0.62 -15.82 14.26
CA CYS A 134 0.10 -16.34 13.12
C CYS A 134 0.43 -17.85 13.29
#